data_af80fb153819293bda89ef181632a96c
#
_entry.id   af80fb153819293bda89ef181632a96c
#
_cell.length_a   1.000
_cell.length_b   1.000
_cell.length_c   1.000
_cell.angle_alpha   90.00
_cell.angle_beta   90.00
_cell.angle_gamma   90.00
#
_symmetry.space_group_name_H-M   'P 1'
#
loop_
_entity.id
_entity.type
_entity.pdbx_description
1 polymer ?
#
loop_
_entity_poly.entity_id
_entity_poly.type
_entity_poly.pdbx_seq_one_letter_code
_entity_poly.pdbx_strand_id
1 'polypeptide(L)'
;HPERLLSFKEELSLFQPYTVFYDQTYDQESVTEEVDHLIQLVQAKAWDFSDKAHFLYQLHRFLYDGQYGDAFSVRELRVRADFAGSQTVRGKHFLELEGSYGEEYTPIAQWVNTYSYDGGLPRDLWLEYEKTPDCQIQLRVQFFQSGTLGSLAKELVYSEADLERPVLIDEPDRYYLSFSLEAKGQGRLIIGALHKRFSHGPFGEIALGSQTLRDSKRQEIFAYFHPGDLKPPLNVYFSGYRPAEGFEGFAMMKNMGAPFILFSDPRLEGGCFYLGSPELEKKIQDFIDHHLQSLGFGPKELNFSGLSMGTYGALYYGVSYSPHAILVGKPIVNLGDVAANLKFKRPDEFGTSLDMMQLLVGQVTSAGIEALNKRFWDRFHQAKLKGTILALAYIRDDDYDQKAYSDILEALYHQP
;
A
#
# COMPACT_ATOMS: atom_id res chain seq x y z
N HIS A 1 -19.33 -26.17 -7.57
CA HIS A 1 -19.41 -26.89 -6.32
C HIS A 1 -18.02 -26.97 -5.72
N PRO A 2 -17.77 -26.48 -4.49
CA PRO A 2 -16.42 -26.39 -3.91
C PRO A 2 -15.68 -27.73 -3.82
N GLU A 3 -16.37 -28.84 -3.59
CA GLU A 3 -15.76 -30.18 -3.57
C GLU A 3 -15.03 -30.54 -4.88
N ARG A 4 -15.38 -29.91 -6.00
CA ARG A 4 -14.65 -30.10 -7.26
C ARG A 4 -13.24 -29.50 -7.21
N LEU A 5 -12.96 -28.58 -6.29
CA LEU A 5 -11.60 -28.04 -6.11
C LEU A 5 -10.60 -29.12 -5.73
N LEU A 6 -11.04 -30.15 -4.97
CA LEU A 6 -10.18 -31.27 -4.62
C LEU A 6 -9.68 -32.04 -5.85
N SER A 7 -10.50 -32.16 -6.88
CA SER A 7 -10.10 -32.87 -8.13
C SER A 7 -9.09 -32.08 -8.96
N PHE A 8 -8.89 -30.77 -8.66
CA PHE A 8 -7.93 -29.90 -9.34
C PHE A 8 -6.74 -29.52 -8.44
N LYS A 9 -6.56 -30.17 -7.29
CA LYS A 9 -5.52 -29.82 -6.32
C LYS A 9 -4.11 -29.78 -6.92
N GLU A 10 -3.79 -30.69 -7.85
CA GLU A 10 -2.50 -30.72 -8.53
C GLU A 10 -2.37 -29.63 -9.63
N GLU A 11 -3.50 -29.10 -10.07
CA GLU A 11 -3.58 -28.10 -11.15
C GLU A 11 -3.81 -26.68 -10.60
N LEU A 12 -3.91 -26.50 -9.27
CA LEU A 12 -4.21 -25.21 -8.64
C LEU A 12 -3.18 -24.13 -9.00
N SER A 13 -1.93 -24.51 -9.24
CA SER A 13 -0.89 -23.58 -9.71
C SER A 13 -1.16 -22.99 -11.09
N LEU A 14 -2.06 -23.61 -11.88
CA LEU A 14 -2.48 -23.14 -13.19
C LEU A 14 -3.62 -22.12 -13.12
N PHE A 15 -4.36 -22.08 -12.00
CA PHE A 15 -5.40 -21.10 -11.79
C PHE A 15 -4.81 -19.80 -11.26
N GLN A 16 -5.28 -18.69 -11.77
CA GLN A 16 -5.00 -17.43 -11.13
C GLN A 16 -5.81 -17.35 -9.84
N PRO A 17 -5.19 -17.07 -8.68
CA PRO A 17 -5.92 -16.78 -7.47
C PRO A 17 -6.95 -15.69 -7.75
N TYR A 18 -8.05 -15.68 -7.00
CA TYR A 18 -9.17 -14.72 -7.14
C TYR A 18 -10.05 -14.89 -8.39
N THR A 19 -9.77 -15.87 -9.25
CA THR A 19 -10.62 -16.18 -10.42
C THR A 19 -11.50 -17.40 -10.21
N VAL A 20 -11.51 -17.95 -9.00
CA VAL A 20 -12.37 -19.06 -8.58
C VAL A 20 -13.57 -18.50 -7.81
N PHE A 21 -14.77 -18.84 -8.27
CA PHE A 21 -16.03 -18.39 -7.66
C PHE A 21 -16.88 -19.59 -7.28
N TYR A 22 -17.55 -19.51 -6.14
CA TYR A 22 -18.52 -20.51 -5.71
C TYR A 22 -19.84 -19.85 -5.28
N ASP A 23 -20.92 -20.60 -5.31
CA ASP A 23 -22.25 -20.09 -4.95
C ASP A 23 -22.31 -19.76 -3.46
N GLN A 24 -22.73 -18.52 -3.12
CA GLN A 24 -22.85 -18.08 -1.73
C GLN A 24 -23.89 -18.86 -0.91
N THR A 25 -24.84 -19.55 -1.58
CA THR A 25 -25.79 -20.42 -0.90
C THR A 25 -25.17 -21.74 -0.42
N TYR A 26 -23.89 -21.96 -0.75
CA TYR A 26 -23.17 -23.12 -0.32
C TYR A 26 -22.89 -23.03 1.18
N ASP A 27 -23.42 -23.99 1.91
CA ASP A 27 -23.27 -24.04 3.35
C ASP A 27 -21.85 -24.43 3.75
N GLN A 28 -21.13 -23.47 4.35
CA GLN A 28 -19.76 -23.70 4.83
C GLN A 28 -19.68 -24.79 5.91
N GLU A 29 -20.75 -25.00 6.69
CA GLU A 29 -20.78 -26.07 7.73
C GLU A 29 -20.76 -27.48 7.13
N SER A 30 -21.12 -27.61 5.83
CA SER A 30 -21.10 -28.90 5.12
C SER A 30 -19.77 -29.14 4.35
N VAL A 31 -18.85 -28.17 4.33
CA VAL A 31 -17.57 -28.29 3.62
C VAL A 31 -16.58 -29.06 4.47
N THR A 32 -15.84 -29.97 3.86
CA THR A 32 -14.72 -30.61 4.55
C THR A 32 -13.61 -29.58 4.85
N GLU A 33 -12.89 -29.76 5.95
CA GLU A 33 -11.77 -28.89 6.33
C GLU A 33 -10.75 -28.74 5.18
N GLU A 34 -10.50 -29.78 4.40
CA GLU A 34 -9.61 -29.75 3.24
C GLU A 34 -10.15 -28.85 2.13
N VAL A 35 -11.45 -28.84 1.85
CA VAL A 35 -12.07 -27.97 0.84
C VAL A 35 -12.05 -26.52 1.31
N ASP A 36 -12.38 -26.25 2.58
CA ASP A 36 -12.31 -24.89 3.14
C ASP A 36 -10.89 -24.33 3.06
N HIS A 37 -9.91 -25.13 3.42
CA HIS A 37 -8.50 -24.77 3.29
C HIS A 37 -8.11 -24.40 1.85
N LEU A 38 -8.54 -25.19 0.85
CA LEU A 38 -8.28 -24.88 -0.55
C LEU A 38 -8.99 -23.61 -1.02
N ILE A 39 -10.22 -23.37 -0.59
CA ILE A 39 -10.97 -22.13 -0.86
C ILE A 39 -10.16 -20.93 -0.37
N GLN A 40 -9.63 -20.99 0.83
CA GLN A 40 -8.80 -19.93 1.40
C GLN A 40 -7.49 -19.74 0.63
N LEU A 41 -6.79 -20.82 0.31
CA LEU A 41 -5.52 -20.76 -0.41
C LEU A 41 -5.64 -20.17 -1.81
N VAL A 42 -6.65 -20.58 -2.59
CA VAL A 42 -6.88 -20.02 -3.94
C VAL A 42 -7.60 -18.68 -3.91
N GLN A 43 -7.92 -18.18 -2.71
CA GLN A 43 -8.68 -16.94 -2.53
C GLN A 43 -10.01 -16.96 -3.29
N ALA A 44 -10.69 -18.13 -3.28
CA ALA A 44 -11.98 -18.30 -3.94
C ALA A 44 -13.03 -17.40 -3.27
N LYS A 45 -13.92 -16.84 -4.08
CA LYS A 45 -14.95 -15.91 -3.61
C LYS A 45 -16.34 -16.50 -3.69
N ALA A 46 -17.09 -16.34 -2.60
CA ALA A 46 -18.54 -16.56 -2.60
C ALA A 46 -19.21 -15.50 -3.47
N TRP A 47 -20.15 -15.91 -4.30
CA TRP A 47 -20.90 -15.02 -5.18
C TRP A 47 -22.36 -15.38 -5.29
N ASP A 48 -23.21 -14.35 -5.45
CA ASP A 48 -24.63 -14.54 -5.74
C ASP A 48 -24.83 -14.75 -7.25
N PHE A 49 -25.05 -15.99 -7.65
CA PHE A 49 -25.33 -16.32 -9.04
C PHE A 49 -26.82 -16.16 -9.43
N SER A 50 -27.69 -15.70 -8.53
CA SER A 50 -29.10 -15.42 -8.84
C SER A 50 -29.23 -14.27 -9.86
N ASP A 51 -28.36 -13.26 -9.79
CA ASP A 51 -28.24 -12.20 -10.79
C ASP A 51 -27.02 -12.42 -11.70
N LYS A 52 -27.21 -13.23 -12.73
CA LYS A 52 -26.15 -13.50 -13.71
C LYS A 52 -25.71 -12.26 -14.50
N ALA A 53 -26.62 -11.31 -14.73
CA ALA A 53 -26.30 -10.11 -15.48
C ALA A 53 -25.33 -9.22 -14.68
N HIS A 54 -25.63 -9.05 -13.40
CA HIS A 54 -24.73 -8.33 -12.49
C HIS A 54 -23.37 -9.04 -12.35
N PHE A 55 -23.35 -10.36 -12.18
CA PHE A 55 -22.09 -11.12 -12.11
C PHE A 55 -21.24 -10.95 -13.36
N LEU A 56 -21.82 -11.08 -14.55
CA LEU A 56 -21.09 -10.90 -15.82
C LEU A 56 -20.60 -9.46 -15.98
N TYR A 57 -21.40 -8.46 -15.57
CA TYR A 57 -20.97 -7.07 -15.55
C TYR A 57 -19.72 -6.90 -14.66
N GLN A 58 -19.75 -7.42 -13.43
CA GLN A 58 -18.62 -7.33 -12.50
C GLN A 58 -17.36 -7.98 -13.07
N LEU A 59 -17.50 -9.19 -13.64
CA LEU A 59 -16.37 -9.87 -14.29
C LEU A 59 -15.79 -9.04 -15.43
N HIS A 60 -16.65 -8.58 -16.34
CA HIS A 60 -16.20 -7.81 -17.50
C HIS A 60 -15.54 -6.48 -17.10
N ARG A 61 -16.05 -5.85 -16.05
CA ARG A 61 -15.63 -4.50 -15.65
C ARG A 61 -14.40 -4.48 -14.77
N PHE A 62 -14.25 -5.45 -13.86
CA PHE A 62 -13.28 -5.41 -12.78
C PHE A 62 -12.26 -6.57 -12.79
N LEU A 63 -12.54 -7.66 -13.52
CA LEU A 63 -11.63 -8.80 -13.60
C LEU A 63 -10.70 -8.64 -14.81
N TYR A 64 -9.65 -7.85 -14.64
CA TYR A 64 -8.63 -7.62 -15.66
C TYR A 64 -7.22 -7.62 -15.04
N ASP A 65 -6.23 -7.95 -15.84
CA ASP A 65 -4.84 -7.84 -15.44
C ASP A 65 -4.37 -6.37 -15.54
N GLY A 66 -3.65 -5.92 -14.54
CA GLY A 66 -3.06 -4.59 -14.51
C GLY A 66 -2.97 -4.03 -13.10
N GLN A 67 -2.05 -3.11 -12.92
CA GLN A 67 -1.90 -2.35 -11.70
C GLN A 67 -1.33 -0.98 -12.06
N TYR A 68 -1.94 0.05 -11.55
CA TYR A 68 -1.48 1.42 -11.71
C TYR A 68 -2.15 2.33 -10.70
N GLY A 69 -1.38 3.23 -10.15
CA GLY A 69 -1.85 4.35 -9.36
C GLY A 69 -0.88 5.51 -9.42
N ASP A 70 -1.42 6.69 -9.28
CA ASP A 70 -0.69 7.94 -9.07
C ASP A 70 -1.46 8.83 -8.11
N ALA A 71 -0.91 9.97 -7.72
CA ALA A 71 -1.55 10.86 -6.79
C ALA A 71 -1.37 12.33 -7.18
N PHE A 72 -2.39 13.13 -6.86
CA PHE A 72 -2.22 14.58 -6.79
C PHE A 72 -1.57 14.96 -5.48
N SER A 73 -0.49 15.72 -5.58
CA SER A 73 0.22 16.28 -4.44
C SER A 73 -0.53 17.46 -3.82
N VAL A 74 -0.29 17.74 -2.55
CA VAL A 74 -0.77 18.98 -1.90
C VAL A 74 -0.20 20.25 -2.52
N ARG A 75 0.87 20.18 -3.30
CA ARG A 75 1.40 21.32 -4.06
C ARG A 75 0.47 21.77 -5.18
N GLU A 76 -0.36 20.86 -5.65
CA GLU A 76 -1.38 21.12 -6.65
C GLU A 76 -2.70 21.59 -6.02
N LEU A 77 -2.75 21.70 -4.69
CA LEU A 77 -3.92 22.13 -3.94
C LEU A 77 -3.88 23.65 -3.73
N ARG A 78 -4.95 24.34 -4.07
CA ARG A 78 -5.16 25.78 -3.82
C ARG A 78 -6.20 25.94 -2.73
N VAL A 79 -5.78 26.56 -1.64
CA VAL A 79 -6.70 26.96 -0.56
C VAL A 79 -7.45 28.22 -0.99
N ARG A 80 -8.69 28.32 -0.59
CA ARG A 80 -9.56 29.49 -0.82
C ARG A 80 -8.91 30.77 -0.26
N ALA A 81 -8.89 31.82 -1.07
CA ALA A 81 -8.16 33.06 -0.73
C ALA A 81 -8.69 33.79 0.51
N ASP A 82 -9.97 33.62 0.83
CA ASP A 82 -10.65 34.23 1.98
C ASP A 82 -10.70 33.33 3.23
N PHE A 83 -9.96 32.20 3.22
CA PHE A 83 -9.82 31.37 4.41
C PHE A 83 -9.07 32.15 5.49
N ALA A 84 -9.76 32.45 6.62
CA ALA A 84 -9.25 33.30 7.69
C ALA A 84 -8.38 32.56 8.73
N GLY A 85 -8.20 31.23 8.57
CA GLY A 85 -7.39 30.41 9.46
C GLY A 85 -5.90 30.40 9.10
N SER A 86 -5.13 29.65 9.86
CA SER A 86 -3.72 29.41 9.57
C SER A 86 -3.56 28.36 8.47
N GLN A 87 -2.53 28.54 7.63
CA GLN A 87 -2.11 27.58 6.64
C GLN A 87 -0.63 27.26 6.88
N THR A 88 -0.32 25.97 7.02
CA THR A 88 1.06 25.52 7.21
C THR A 88 1.34 24.36 6.25
N VAL A 89 2.34 24.54 5.37
CA VAL A 89 2.85 23.44 4.55
C VAL A 89 3.87 22.69 5.37
N ARG A 90 3.61 21.43 5.66
CA ARG A 90 4.52 20.54 6.36
C ARG A 90 5.32 19.73 5.34
N GLY A 91 6.57 20.10 5.15
CA GLY A 91 7.43 19.47 4.17
C GLY A 91 6.93 19.60 2.73
N LYS A 92 6.88 18.49 2.04
CA LYS A 92 6.40 18.41 0.65
C LYS A 92 5.04 17.69 0.51
N HIS A 93 4.58 17.03 1.56
CA HIS A 93 3.49 16.06 1.47
C HIS A 93 2.21 16.49 2.16
N PHE A 94 2.27 17.35 3.19
CA PHE A 94 1.08 17.71 3.96
C PHE A 94 0.81 19.21 3.95
N LEU A 95 -0.48 19.55 3.84
CA LEU A 95 -1.02 20.89 4.07
C LEU A 95 -1.88 20.85 5.33
N GLU A 96 -1.56 21.66 6.32
CA GLU A 96 -2.34 21.84 7.52
C GLU A 96 -3.11 23.16 7.47
N LEU A 97 -4.40 23.08 7.73
CA LEU A 97 -5.32 24.19 7.89
C LEU A 97 -5.86 24.17 9.31
N GLU A 98 -5.90 25.32 9.96
CA GLU A 98 -6.51 25.44 11.31
C GLU A 98 -7.31 26.72 11.39
N GLY A 99 -8.60 26.60 11.72
CA GLY A 99 -9.51 27.74 11.79
C GLY A 99 -10.98 27.35 11.81
N SER A 100 -11.83 28.31 11.46
CA SER A 100 -13.26 28.10 11.26
C SER A 100 -13.55 27.93 9.77
N TYR A 101 -14.33 26.90 9.45
CA TYR A 101 -14.75 26.58 8.09
C TYR A 101 -16.19 27.01 7.81
N GLY A 102 -16.92 27.53 8.83
CA GLY A 102 -18.33 27.93 8.74
C GLY A 102 -19.30 26.84 9.20
N GLU A 103 -20.59 27.14 9.14
CA GLU A 103 -21.65 26.21 9.57
C GLU A 103 -22.09 25.26 8.45
N GLU A 104 -21.91 25.66 7.18
CA GLU A 104 -22.26 24.88 6.00
C GLU A 104 -21.00 24.42 5.26
N TYR A 105 -21.12 23.31 4.53
CA TYR A 105 -20.04 22.87 3.66
C TYR A 105 -19.73 23.90 2.60
N THR A 106 -18.49 24.36 2.58
CA THR A 106 -17.97 25.29 1.57
C THR A 106 -16.65 24.80 1.03
N PRO A 107 -16.36 25.00 -0.28
CA PRO A 107 -15.05 24.65 -0.84
C PRO A 107 -13.96 25.40 -0.11
N ILE A 108 -13.02 24.66 0.51
CA ILE A 108 -11.87 25.24 1.22
C ILE A 108 -10.58 25.08 0.42
N ALA A 109 -10.50 24.06 -0.40
CA ALA A 109 -9.34 23.79 -1.24
C ALA A 109 -9.75 23.06 -2.52
N GLN A 110 -9.01 23.30 -3.59
CA GLN A 110 -9.24 22.69 -4.90
C GLN A 110 -7.92 22.28 -5.52
N TRP A 111 -7.85 21.09 -6.12
CA TRP A 111 -6.73 20.71 -6.96
C TRP A 111 -6.78 21.48 -8.27
N VAL A 112 -5.67 22.10 -8.64
CA VAL A 112 -5.59 22.96 -9.85
C VAL A 112 -5.56 22.15 -11.14
N ASN A 113 -5.07 20.90 -11.06
CA ASN A 113 -5.05 20.00 -12.19
C ASN A 113 -6.31 19.15 -12.24
N THR A 114 -6.84 18.95 -13.43
CA THR A 114 -7.91 17.99 -13.67
C THR A 114 -7.33 16.62 -13.97
N TYR A 115 -8.12 15.60 -13.67
CA TYR A 115 -7.80 14.22 -14.05
C TYR A 115 -8.51 13.86 -15.35
N SER A 116 -7.74 13.47 -16.37
CA SER A 116 -8.33 12.96 -17.61
C SER A 116 -8.75 11.51 -17.42
N TYR A 117 -10.04 11.31 -17.24
CA TYR A 117 -10.66 9.99 -17.15
C TYR A 117 -11.11 9.55 -18.54
N ASP A 118 -10.61 8.44 -19.03
CA ASP A 118 -10.79 7.98 -20.40
C ASP A 118 -12.04 7.14 -20.66
N GLY A 119 -12.87 6.89 -19.62
CA GLY A 119 -14.03 5.99 -19.69
C GLY A 119 -13.67 4.50 -19.77
N GLY A 120 -12.37 4.19 -19.70
CA GLY A 120 -11.84 2.83 -19.76
C GLY A 120 -12.00 2.05 -18.46
N LEU A 121 -10.91 1.78 -17.78
CA LEU A 121 -10.93 1.03 -16.51
C LEU A 121 -11.46 1.89 -15.36
N PRO A 122 -12.18 1.30 -14.40
CA PRO A 122 -12.62 1.98 -13.18
C PRO A 122 -11.44 2.50 -12.36
N ARG A 123 -11.69 3.52 -11.54
CA ARG A 123 -10.69 4.14 -10.66
C ARG A 123 -11.19 4.17 -9.23
N ASP A 124 -10.30 3.88 -8.30
CA ASP A 124 -10.46 4.15 -6.88
C ASP A 124 -9.77 5.46 -6.52
N LEU A 125 -10.48 6.34 -5.84
CA LEU A 125 -9.94 7.55 -5.25
C LEU A 125 -9.71 7.31 -3.76
N TRP A 126 -8.52 7.66 -3.27
CA TRP A 126 -8.20 7.61 -1.85
C TRP A 126 -7.59 8.93 -1.41
N LEU A 127 -8.22 9.60 -0.44
CA LEU A 127 -7.76 10.86 0.12
C LEU A 127 -7.05 10.62 1.44
N GLU A 128 -5.81 11.08 1.55
CA GLU A 128 -5.09 11.14 2.82
C GLU A 128 -5.52 12.37 3.61
N TYR A 129 -6.02 12.19 4.83
CA TYR A 129 -6.33 13.31 5.72
C TYR A 129 -6.32 12.88 7.20
N GLU A 130 -6.09 13.88 8.06
CA GLU A 130 -6.29 13.81 9.51
C GLU A 130 -7.00 15.10 9.95
N LYS A 131 -7.92 15.00 10.92
CA LYS A 131 -8.67 16.16 11.38
C LYS A 131 -9.09 16.07 12.85
N THR A 132 -9.44 17.21 13.44
CA THR A 132 -10.10 17.24 14.74
C THR A 132 -11.60 16.89 14.60
N PRO A 133 -12.24 16.39 15.67
CA PRO A 133 -13.63 15.93 15.63
C PRO A 133 -14.64 17.01 15.15
N ASP A 134 -14.40 18.28 15.52
CA ASP A 134 -15.33 19.39 15.20
C ASP A 134 -15.18 19.90 13.75
N CYS A 135 -14.20 19.44 13.01
CA CYS A 135 -14.05 19.66 11.58
C CYS A 135 -14.72 18.52 10.84
N GLN A 136 -15.61 18.83 9.90
CA GLN A 136 -16.24 17.86 9.00
C GLN A 136 -15.82 18.18 7.56
N ILE A 137 -15.59 17.15 6.76
CA ILE A 137 -15.18 17.30 5.36
C ILE A 137 -16.07 16.50 4.41
N GLN A 138 -16.03 16.89 3.14
CA GLN A 138 -16.53 16.09 2.03
C GLN A 138 -15.69 16.36 0.77
N LEU A 139 -15.60 15.35 -0.10
CA LEU A 139 -14.92 15.48 -1.39
C LEU A 139 -15.95 15.66 -2.50
N ARG A 140 -15.84 16.75 -3.24
CA ARG A 140 -16.66 17.02 -4.43
C ARG A 140 -15.88 16.67 -5.69
N VAL A 141 -16.50 15.89 -6.55
CA VAL A 141 -15.96 15.49 -7.86
C VAL A 141 -16.88 16.01 -8.95
N GLN A 142 -16.36 16.87 -9.79
CA GLN A 142 -17.10 17.46 -10.93
C GLN A 142 -16.61 16.82 -12.23
N PHE A 143 -17.56 16.39 -13.05
CA PHE A 143 -17.33 15.72 -14.32
C PHE A 143 -17.61 16.68 -15.47
N PHE A 144 -16.57 17.07 -16.17
CA PHE A 144 -16.68 17.93 -17.36
C PHE A 144 -16.55 17.07 -18.62
N GLN A 145 -17.49 17.24 -19.54
CA GLN A 145 -17.50 16.45 -20.76
C GLN A 145 -16.24 16.70 -21.60
N SER A 146 -15.57 15.64 -22.01
CA SER A 146 -14.39 15.74 -22.87
C SER A 146 -14.76 16.33 -24.24
N GLY A 147 -13.92 17.25 -24.74
CA GLY A 147 -14.14 17.93 -26.02
C GLY A 147 -15.05 19.15 -25.94
N THR A 148 -15.58 19.52 -24.76
CA THR A 148 -16.36 20.74 -24.56
C THR A 148 -15.71 21.62 -23.49
N LEU A 149 -15.64 22.93 -23.74
CA LEU A 149 -15.10 23.87 -22.77
C LEU A 149 -16.15 24.15 -21.67
N GLY A 150 -15.89 23.59 -20.47
CA GLY A 150 -16.62 23.93 -19.25
C GLY A 150 -18.03 23.37 -19.13
N SER A 151 -18.45 22.43 -19.95
CA SER A 151 -19.76 21.77 -19.79
C SER A 151 -19.71 20.75 -18.65
N LEU A 152 -20.30 21.13 -17.51
CA LEU A 152 -20.52 20.26 -16.37
C LEU A 152 -21.55 19.18 -16.73
N ALA A 153 -21.16 17.93 -16.79
CA ALA A 153 -22.05 16.82 -17.07
C ALA A 153 -22.76 16.32 -15.80
N LYS A 154 -22.02 16.20 -14.70
CA LYS A 154 -22.53 15.79 -13.39
C LYS A 154 -21.57 16.15 -12.26
N GLU A 155 -22.06 16.00 -11.06
CA GLU A 155 -21.31 16.23 -9.84
C GLU A 155 -21.65 15.14 -8.83
N LEU A 156 -20.63 14.65 -8.13
CA LEU A 156 -20.77 13.71 -7.02
C LEU A 156 -20.13 14.32 -5.78
N VAL A 157 -20.74 14.09 -4.63
CA VAL A 157 -20.24 14.55 -3.34
C VAL A 157 -20.12 13.34 -2.43
N TYR A 158 -18.93 13.12 -1.91
CA TYR A 158 -18.61 12.02 -1.03
C TYR A 158 -18.40 12.51 0.39
N SER A 159 -19.24 12.03 1.31
CA SER A 159 -19.16 12.31 2.74
C SER A 159 -17.95 11.65 3.40
N GLU A 160 -17.64 11.99 4.67
CA GLU A 160 -16.62 11.31 5.43
C GLU A 160 -16.84 9.79 5.53
N ALA A 161 -18.10 9.37 5.66
CA ALA A 161 -18.44 7.94 5.70
C ALA A 161 -18.10 7.23 4.38
N ASP A 162 -18.32 7.91 3.24
CA ASP A 162 -17.90 7.38 1.94
C ASP A 162 -16.37 7.34 1.81
N LEU A 163 -15.68 8.33 2.38
CA LEU A 163 -14.22 8.43 2.34
C LEU A 163 -13.49 7.46 3.30
N GLU A 164 -14.19 6.70 4.13
CA GLU A 164 -13.58 5.64 4.95
C GLU A 164 -12.98 4.51 4.11
N ARG A 165 -13.42 4.39 2.87
CA ARG A 165 -12.91 3.44 1.87
C ARG A 165 -12.55 4.18 0.60
N PRO A 166 -11.78 3.57 -0.31
CA PRO A 166 -11.59 4.14 -1.64
C PRO A 166 -12.93 4.37 -2.34
N VAL A 167 -13.08 5.54 -2.95
CA VAL A 167 -14.29 5.94 -3.65
C VAL A 167 -14.19 5.54 -5.11
N LEU A 168 -15.15 4.74 -5.58
CA LEU A 168 -15.17 4.23 -6.94
C LEU A 168 -15.66 5.29 -7.94
N ILE A 169 -14.88 5.51 -8.99
CA ILE A 169 -15.27 6.19 -10.22
C ILE A 169 -15.39 5.14 -11.33
N ASP A 170 -16.60 4.86 -11.72
CA ASP A 170 -16.93 3.88 -12.77
C ASP A 170 -17.92 4.49 -13.77
N GLU A 171 -17.38 5.08 -14.83
CA GLU A 171 -18.13 5.78 -15.86
C GLU A 171 -17.77 5.26 -17.25
N PRO A 172 -18.74 5.10 -18.15
CA PRO A 172 -18.46 4.60 -19.50
C PRO A 172 -17.87 5.67 -20.42
N ASP A 173 -18.11 6.95 -20.10
CA ASP A 173 -17.74 8.07 -20.95
C ASP A 173 -16.42 8.72 -20.50
N ARG A 174 -15.85 9.54 -21.37
CA ARG A 174 -14.63 10.32 -21.10
C ARG A 174 -14.98 11.65 -20.45
N TYR A 175 -14.27 11.95 -19.35
CA TYR A 175 -14.46 13.18 -18.60
C TYR A 175 -13.11 13.80 -18.20
N TYR A 176 -13.12 15.11 -17.97
CA TYR A 176 -12.13 15.76 -17.12
C TYR A 176 -12.73 15.90 -15.72
N LEU A 177 -12.09 15.30 -14.73
CA LEU A 177 -12.54 15.36 -13.35
C LEU A 177 -11.81 16.48 -12.61
N SER A 178 -12.59 17.35 -11.96
CA SER A 178 -12.08 18.36 -11.03
C SER A 178 -12.45 17.97 -9.61
N PHE A 179 -11.52 18.17 -8.68
CA PHE A 179 -11.67 17.78 -7.29
C PHE A 179 -11.60 18.99 -6.38
N SER A 180 -12.55 19.13 -5.48
CA SER A 180 -12.52 20.11 -4.40
C SER A 180 -12.84 19.49 -3.06
N LEU A 181 -12.11 19.93 -2.04
CA LEU A 181 -12.35 19.57 -0.66
C LEU A 181 -13.22 20.65 -0.03
N GLU A 182 -14.32 20.24 0.54
CA GLU A 182 -15.23 21.11 1.29
C GLU A 182 -15.13 20.78 2.77
N ALA A 183 -15.27 21.80 3.60
CA ALA A 183 -15.32 21.62 5.05
C ALA A 183 -16.37 22.52 5.69
N LYS A 184 -16.78 22.11 6.90
CA LYS A 184 -17.57 22.90 7.83
C LYS A 184 -17.11 22.67 9.28
N GLY A 185 -17.57 23.52 10.19
CA GLY A 185 -17.18 23.47 11.59
C GLY A 185 -15.89 24.24 11.86
N GLN A 186 -15.04 23.72 12.71
CA GLN A 186 -13.80 24.38 13.11
C GLN A 186 -12.72 23.35 13.53
N GLY A 187 -11.48 23.78 13.59
CA GLY A 187 -10.38 23.00 14.11
C GLY A 187 -9.28 22.80 13.09
N ARG A 188 -8.52 21.73 13.28
CA ARG A 188 -7.36 21.38 12.46
C ARG A 188 -7.75 20.33 11.42
N LEU A 189 -7.30 20.56 10.19
CA LEU A 189 -7.40 19.63 9.07
C LEU A 189 -6.03 19.53 8.40
N ILE A 190 -5.48 18.32 8.36
CA ILE A 190 -4.27 17.99 7.63
C ILE A 190 -4.70 17.23 6.37
N ILE A 191 -4.21 17.65 5.22
CA ILE A 191 -4.52 17.08 3.92
C ILE A 191 -3.22 16.53 3.33
N GLY A 192 -3.24 15.29 2.88
CA GLY A 192 -2.18 14.66 2.12
C GLY A 192 -2.53 14.51 0.64
N ALA A 193 -2.04 13.46 0.01
CA ALA A 193 -2.28 13.19 -1.39
C ALA A 193 -3.72 12.72 -1.67
N LEU A 194 -4.20 12.98 -2.89
CA LEU A 194 -5.39 12.36 -3.46
C LEU A 194 -4.94 11.33 -4.50
N HIS A 195 -4.98 10.07 -4.13
CA HIS A 195 -4.59 8.95 -4.97
C HIS A 195 -5.68 8.58 -5.97
N LYS A 196 -5.26 8.16 -7.16
CA LYS A 196 -6.10 7.71 -8.27
C LYS A 196 -5.54 6.38 -8.75
N ARG A 197 -6.25 5.30 -8.51
CA ARG A 197 -5.77 3.94 -8.71
C ARG A 197 -6.69 3.16 -9.65
N PHE A 198 -6.16 2.15 -10.32
CA PHE A 198 -7.01 1.14 -10.94
C PHE A 198 -7.86 0.48 -9.87
N SER A 199 -9.16 0.29 -10.17
CA SER A 199 -10.07 -0.42 -9.30
C SER A 199 -10.39 -1.79 -9.86
N HIS A 200 -10.18 -2.81 -9.05
CA HIS A 200 -10.64 -4.16 -9.33
C HIS A 200 -11.96 -4.48 -8.61
N GLY A 201 -12.61 -3.46 -8.05
CA GLY A 201 -13.89 -3.59 -7.37
C GLY A 201 -13.88 -4.70 -6.31
N PRO A 202 -14.76 -5.70 -6.43
CA PRO A 202 -14.81 -6.78 -5.46
C PRO A 202 -13.62 -7.77 -5.57
N PHE A 203 -12.77 -7.67 -6.59
CA PHE A 203 -11.70 -8.64 -6.85
C PHE A 203 -10.32 -8.18 -6.40
N GLY A 204 -10.18 -6.98 -5.88
CA GLY A 204 -8.91 -6.42 -5.40
C GLY A 204 -8.92 -4.90 -5.43
N GLU A 205 -7.91 -4.26 -4.86
CA GLU A 205 -7.82 -2.81 -4.87
C GLU A 205 -6.92 -2.30 -6.02
N ILE A 206 -5.62 -2.31 -5.85
CA ILE A 206 -4.65 -1.80 -6.86
C ILE A 206 -4.31 -2.84 -7.93
N ALA A 207 -4.46 -4.10 -7.62
CA ALA A 207 -4.25 -5.25 -8.50
C ALA A 207 -5.25 -6.34 -8.17
N LEU A 208 -5.51 -7.22 -9.12
CA LEU A 208 -6.40 -8.36 -8.92
C LEU A 208 -5.91 -9.19 -7.72
N GLY A 209 -6.77 -9.33 -6.71
CA GLY A 209 -6.49 -10.08 -5.50
C GLY A 209 -5.64 -9.37 -4.45
N SER A 210 -5.20 -8.15 -4.70
CA SER A 210 -4.48 -7.38 -3.68
C SER A 210 -5.42 -6.81 -2.63
N GLN A 211 -4.85 -6.57 -1.44
CA GLN A 211 -5.51 -5.88 -0.33
C GLN A 211 -4.63 -4.70 0.09
N THR A 212 -5.26 -3.74 0.73
CA THR A 212 -4.56 -2.62 1.36
C THR A 212 -4.69 -2.72 2.88
N LEU A 213 -3.55 -2.83 3.54
CA LEU A 213 -3.46 -2.79 5.00
C LEU A 213 -3.46 -1.33 5.43
N ARG A 214 -4.48 -0.90 6.17
CA ARG A 214 -4.64 0.48 6.64
C ARG A 214 -4.63 0.56 8.15
N ASP A 215 -3.98 1.56 8.70
CA ASP A 215 -4.09 1.88 10.13
C ASP A 215 -5.15 2.97 10.39
N SER A 216 -5.38 3.25 11.68
CA SER A 216 -6.32 4.27 12.14
C SER A 216 -5.96 5.70 11.70
N LYS A 217 -4.72 5.91 11.23
CA LYS A 217 -4.24 7.20 10.66
C LYS A 217 -4.28 7.24 9.13
N ARG A 218 -4.99 6.30 8.51
CA ARG A 218 -5.12 6.18 7.06
C ARG A 218 -3.80 5.93 6.31
N GLN A 219 -2.76 5.44 7.03
CA GLN A 219 -1.52 4.98 6.42
C GLN A 219 -1.75 3.62 5.75
N GLU A 220 -1.12 3.40 4.60
CA GLU A 220 -1.38 2.25 3.76
C GLU A 220 -0.12 1.45 3.43
N ILE A 221 -0.28 0.12 3.34
CA ILE A 221 0.66 -0.80 2.69
C ILE A 221 -0.15 -1.72 1.79
N PHE A 222 0.24 -1.87 0.54
CA PHE A 222 -0.35 -2.87 -0.34
C PHE A 222 0.22 -4.24 -0.05
N ALA A 223 -0.65 -5.23 -0.01
CA ALA A 223 -0.31 -6.63 0.22
C ALA A 223 -0.98 -7.53 -0.82
N TYR A 224 -0.25 -8.52 -1.30
CA TYR A 224 -0.73 -9.50 -2.26
C TYR A 224 -0.17 -10.88 -1.89
N PHE A 225 -1.01 -11.91 -1.96
CA PHE A 225 -0.61 -13.29 -1.78
C PHE A 225 -0.91 -14.11 -3.03
N HIS A 226 0.01 -14.99 -3.41
CA HIS A 226 -0.18 -15.99 -4.46
C HIS A 226 0.17 -17.39 -3.92
N PRO A 227 -0.73 -18.37 -4.05
CA PRO A 227 -0.53 -19.71 -3.49
C PRO A 227 0.55 -20.54 -4.20
N GLY A 228 0.96 -20.15 -5.41
CA GLY A 228 1.95 -20.90 -6.17
C GLY A 228 1.54 -22.35 -6.37
N ASP A 229 2.51 -23.25 -6.20
CA ASP A 229 2.34 -24.70 -6.25
C ASP A 229 1.99 -25.33 -4.88
N LEU A 230 1.71 -24.50 -3.87
CA LEU A 230 1.42 -24.88 -2.47
C LEU A 230 2.56 -25.63 -1.78
N LYS A 231 3.78 -25.56 -2.29
CA LYS A 231 4.96 -26.20 -1.71
C LYS A 231 5.93 -25.16 -1.14
N PRO A 232 6.65 -25.48 -0.06
CA PRO A 232 7.64 -24.57 0.48
C PRO A 232 8.76 -24.26 -0.52
N PRO A 233 9.39 -23.08 -0.41
CA PRO A 233 9.18 -22.07 0.63
C PRO A 233 8.09 -21.05 0.30
N LEU A 234 7.54 -20.39 1.34
CA LEU A 234 6.83 -19.09 1.17
C LEU A 234 7.86 -17.99 0.97
N ASN A 235 7.76 -17.24 -0.10
CA ASN A 235 8.68 -16.16 -0.43
C ASN A 235 8.00 -14.80 -0.19
N VAL A 236 8.50 -14.01 0.74
CA VAL A 236 8.02 -12.65 1.03
C VAL A 236 8.94 -11.65 0.35
N TYR A 237 8.41 -10.87 -0.59
CA TYR A 237 9.16 -9.84 -1.30
C TYR A 237 8.61 -8.45 -0.97
N PHE A 238 9.50 -7.58 -0.56
CA PHE A 238 9.23 -6.18 -0.34
C PHE A 238 9.68 -5.39 -1.57
N SER A 239 8.74 -4.70 -2.21
CA SER A 239 9.00 -3.91 -3.42
C SER A 239 9.97 -2.77 -3.14
N GLY A 240 10.85 -2.50 -4.09
CA GLY A 240 11.63 -1.27 -4.14
C GLY A 240 10.76 -0.06 -4.50
N TYR A 241 11.40 1.10 -4.65
CA TYR A 241 10.71 2.30 -5.10
C TYR A 241 10.17 2.17 -6.53
N ARG A 242 8.96 2.66 -6.71
CA ARG A 242 8.32 2.80 -8.02
C ARG A 242 7.71 4.19 -8.18
N PRO A 243 7.85 4.83 -9.35
CA PRO A 243 7.20 6.12 -9.59
C PRO A 243 5.67 6.02 -9.70
N ALA A 244 5.15 4.85 -10.12
CA ALA A 244 3.73 4.54 -10.12
C ALA A 244 3.42 3.57 -8.98
N GLU A 245 2.27 3.72 -8.34
CA GLU A 245 1.83 2.82 -7.29
C GLU A 245 1.55 1.41 -7.84
N GLY A 246 1.84 0.39 -7.06
CA GLY A 246 1.70 -1.01 -7.41
C GLY A 246 2.87 -1.85 -6.90
N PHE A 247 2.89 -3.12 -7.27
CA PHE A 247 3.90 -4.08 -6.84
C PHE A 247 5.06 -4.19 -7.82
N GLU A 248 6.29 -4.23 -7.32
CA GLU A 248 7.46 -4.69 -8.03
C GLU A 248 7.62 -6.20 -7.87
N GLY A 249 8.33 -6.85 -8.79
CA GLY A 249 8.69 -8.26 -8.67
C GLY A 249 7.59 -9.27 -8.99
N PHE A 250 6.39 -8.83 -9.37
CA PHE A 250 5.25 -9.72 -9.62
C PHE A 250 5.57 -10.86 -10.61
N ALA A 251 6.09 -10.52 -11.79
CA ALA A 251 6.43 -11.52 -12.80
C ALA A 251 7.58 -12.43 -12.34
N MET A 252 8.57 -11.87 -11.65
CA MET A 252 9.70 -12.62 -11.10
C MET A 252 9.22 -13.68 -10.11
N MET A 253 8.42 -13.27 -9.12
CA MET A 253 7.92 -14.16 -8.08
C MET A 253 6.97 -15.22 -8.65
N LYS A 254 6.08 -14.83 -9.58
CA LYS A 254 5.19 -15.77 -10.26
C LYS A 254 5.95 -16.84 -11.05
N ASN A 255 7.05 -16.46 -11.72
CA ASN A 255 7.87 -17.39 -12.48
C ASN A 255 8.65 -18.39 -11.61
N MET A 256 8.82 -18.12 -10.31
CA MET A 256 9.42 -19.08 -9.37
C MET A 256 8.49 -20.26 -9.08
N GLY A 257 7.18 -20.10 -9.27
CA GLY A 257 6.18 -21.15 -9.10
C GLY A 257 5.78 -21.43 -7.65
N ALA A 258 6.61 -21.08 -6.67
CA ALA A 258 6.33 -21.28 -5.25
C ALA A 258 5.36 -20.22 -4.68
N PRO A 259 4.73 -20.45 -3.51
CA PRO A 259 3.93 -19.45 -2.81
C PRO A 259 4.71 -18.16 -2.54
N PHE A 260 4.05 -17.00 -2.71
CA PHE A 260 4.70 -15.74 -2.42
C PHE A 260 3.75 -14.65 -1.90
N ILE A 261 4.31 -13.74 -1.14
CA ILE A 261 3.70 -12.48 -0.70
C ILE A 261 4.48 -11.33 -1.32
N LEU A 262 3.76 -10.33 -1.83
CA LEU A 262 4.32 -9.04 -2.23
C LEU A 262 3.81 -7.96 -1.30
N PHE A 263 4.71 -7.11 -0.81
CA PHE A 263 4.36 -5.84 -0.18
C PHE A 263 4.84 -4.67 -1.04
N SER A 264 4.06 -3.59 -1.04
CA SER A 264 4.45 -2.31 -1.62
C SER A 264 4.04 -1.16 -0.73
N ASP A 265 4.91 -0.18 -0.58
CA ASP A 265 4.69 1.01 0.24
C ASP A 265 4.41 2.22 -0.66
N PRO A 266 3.13 2.62 -0.83
CA PRO A 266 2.75 3.72 -1.73
C PRO A 266 2.87 5.10 -1.09
N ARG A 267 3.25 5.19 0.19
CA ARG A 267 3.25 6.44 0.93
C ARG A 267 4.40 7.35 0.51
N LEU A 268 4.14 8.64 0.45
CA LEU A 268 5.13 9.64 0.11
C LEU A 268 5.77 9.39 -1.29
N GLU A 269 6.74 10.20 -1.64
CA GLU A 269 7.62 9.95 -2.78
C GLU A 269 8.83 9.12 -2.29
N GLY A 270 8.81 7.82 -2.52
CA GLY A 270 9.86 6.89 -2.08
C GLY A 270 9.50 6.03 -0.87
N GLY A 271 8.24 6.05 -0.43
CA GLY A 271 7.74 5.20 0.65
C GLY A 271 8.19 5.62 2.05
N CYS A 272 7.77 4.85 3.04
CA CYS A 272 8.23 4.92 4.42
C CYS A 272 9.03 3.68 4.83
N PHE A 273 9.58 2.95 3.86
CA PHE A 273 10.41 1.75 4.08
C PHE A 273 9.69 0.68 4.90
N TYR A 274 8.36 0.57 4.73
CA TYR A 274 7.51 -0.38 5.45
C TYR A 274 7.43 -0.15 6.98
N LEU A 275 7.99 0.93 7.48
CA LEU A 275 7.77 1.40 8.85
C LEU A 275 6.44 2.14 8.96
N GLY A 276 5.82 2.12 10.12
CA GLY A 276 4.57 2.83 10.36
C GLY A 276 4.23 2.91 11.84
N SER A 277 2.95 3.05 12.11
CA SER A 277 2.41 2.86 13.46
C SER A 277 2.58 1.39 13.88
N PRO A 278 2.59 1.10 15.20
CA PRO A 278 2.57 -0.28 15.69
C PRO A 278 1.40 -1.09 15.11
N GLU A 279 0.25 -0.45 14.85
CA GLU A 279 -0.92 -1.07 14.23
C GLU A 279 -0.61 -1.52 12.80
N LEU A 280 -0.01 -0.64 11.99
CA LEU A 280 0.30 -0.95 10.58
C LEU A 280 1.37 -2.03 10.47
N GLU A 281 2.44 -1.94 11.28
CA GLU A 281 3.50 -2.96 11.31
C GLU A 281 2.97 -4.31 11.77
N LYS A 282 2.04 -4.32 12.74
CA LYS A 282 1.37 -5.56 13.16
C LYS A 282 0.54 -6.16 12.02
N LYS A 283 -0.18 -5.36 11.25
CA LYS A 283 -0.96 -5.85 10.09
C LYS A 283 -0.08 -6.49 9.03
N ILE A 284 1.14 -5.97 8.78
CA ILE A 284 2.11 -6.61 7.90
C ILE A 284 2.52 -7.99 8.45
N GLN A 285 2.84 -8.07 9.75
CA GLN A 285 3.19 -9.33 10.40
C GLN A 285 2.01 -10.32 10.39
N ASP A 286 0.82 -9.88 10.76
CA ASP A 286 -0.39 -10.72 10.77
C ASP A 286 -0.70 -11.28 9.37
N PHE A 287 -0.45 -10.51 8.31
CA PHE A 287 -0.62 -10.97 6.94
C PHE A 287 0.38 -12.09 6.59
N ILE A 288 1.64 -11.94 6.99
CA ILE A 288 2.66 -13.00 6.80
C ILE A 288 2.29 -14.24 7.62
N ASP A 289 1.96 -14.07 8.90
CA ASP A 289 1.64 -15.16 9.82
C ASP A 289 0.41 -15.96 9.35
N HIS A 290 -0.63 -15.24 8.90
CA HIS A 290 -1.84 -15.86 8.36
C HIS A 290 -1.54 -16.79 7.19
N HIS A 291 -0.77 -16.32 6.21
CA HIS A 291 -0.46 -17.14 5.02
C HIS A 291 0.56 -18.25 5.31
N LEU A 292 1.52 -18.01 6.20
CA LEU A 292 2.45 -19.04 6.64
C LEU A 292 1.70 -20.19 7.33
N GLN A 293 0.75 -19.84 8.23
CA GLN A 293 -0.09 -20.80 8.92
C GLN A 293 -1.05 -21.52 7.96
N SER A 294 -1.70 -20.79 7.04
CA SER A 294 -2.62 -21.36 6.06
C SER A 294 -1.94 -22.36 5.12
N LEU A 295 -0.66 -22.16 4.82
CA LEU A 295 0.14 -23.10 4.05
C LEU A 295 0.64 -24.29 4.88
N GLY A 296 0.55 -24.22 6.22
CA GLY A 296 1.12 -25.21 7.12
C GLY A 296 2.64 -25.19 7.20
N PHE A 297 3.27 -24.06 6.84
CA PHE A 297 4.72 -23.92 6.80
C PHE A 297 5.29 -23.39 8.12
N GLY A 298 6.50 -23.81 8.42
CA GLY A 298 7.28 -23.30 9.55
C GLY A 298 8.26 -22.18 9.16
N PRO A 299 8.89 -21.51 10.14
CA PRO A 299 9.84 -20.44 9.86
C PRO A 299 11.01 -20.84 8.94
N LYS A 300 11.42 -22.11 8.95
CA LYS A 300 12.48 -22.62 8.07
C LYS A 300 12.04 -22.88 6.63
N GLU A 301 10.77 -22.67 6.35
CA GLU A 301 10.18 -22.74 5.02
C GLU A 301 9.76 -21.34 4.52
N LEU A 302 10.34 -20.29 5.13
CA LEU A 302 10.07 -18.89 4.84
C LEU A 302 11.33 -18.18 4.35
N ASN A 303 11.23 -17.45 3.27
CA ASN A 303 12.28 -16.57 2.74
C ASN A 303 11.78 -15.11 2.71
N PHE A 304 12.67 -14.19 3.01
CA PHE A 304 12.45 -12.77 2.84
C PHE A 304 13.40 -12.22 1.77
N SER A 305 12.89 -11.32 0.94
CA SER A 305 13.72 -10.68 -0.07
C SER A 305 13.28 -9.26 -0.38
N GLY A 306 14.21 -8.46 -0.89
CA GLY A 306 13.94 -7.08 -1.28
C GLY A 306 15.13 -6.46 -1.99
N LEU A 307 14.83 -5.41 -2.77
CA LEU A 307 15.83 -4.62 -3.48
C LEU A 307 15.70 -3.15 -3.08
N SER A 308 16.82 -2.47 -2.85
CA SER A 308 16.84 -1.04 -2.48
C SER A 308 15.94 -0.74 -1.28
N MET A 309 14.88 0.09 -1.40
CA MET A 309 13.91 0.36 -0.34
C MET A 309 13.35 -0.92 0.29
N GLY A 310 13.06 -1.94 -0.54
CA GLY A 310 12.53 -3.22 -0.07
C GLY A 310 13.45 -4.01 0.83
N THR A 311 14.77 -3.75 0.79
CA THR A 311 15.74 -4.41 1.67
C THR A 311 15.50 -4.11 3.14
N TYR A 312 15.05 -2.90 3.43
CA TYR A 312 14.69 -2.51 4.79
C TYR A 312 13.54 -3.37 5.33
N GLY A 313 12.45 -3.49 4.57
CA GLY A 313 11.32 -4.34 4.95
C GLY A 313 11.74 -5.80 5.13
N ALA A 314 12.49 -6.35 4.16
CA ALA A 314 12.95 -7.73 4.21
C ALA A 314 13.82 -8.03 5.44
N LEU A 315 14.74 -7.15 5.79
CA LEU A 315 15.58 -7.29 6.99
C LEU A 315 14.77 -7.03 8.26
N TYR A 316 14.03 -5.90 8.34
CA TYR A 316 13.31 -5.47 9.53
C TYR A 316 12.27 -6.48 10.01
N TYR A 317 11.49 -7.05 9.08
CA TYR A 317 10.52 -8.09 9.42
C TYR A 317 11.16 -9.47 9.46
N GLY A 318 12.03 -9.80 8.50
CA GLY A 318 12.62 -11.14 8.38
C GLY A 318 13.38 -11.59 9.62
N VAL A 319 14.12 -10.69 10.27
CA VAL A 319 14.92 -11.06 11.46
C VAL A 319 14.06 -11.53 12.64
N SER A 320 12.77 -11.18 12.67
CA SER A 320 11.85 -11.62 13.72
C SER A 320 11.39 -13.08 13.57
N TYR A 321 11.52 -13.66 12.36
CA TYR A 321 11.03 -14.99 12.04
C TYR A 321 12.10 -16.08 12.15
N SER A 322 13.38 -15.74 12.23
CA SER A 322 14.50 -16.70 12.07
C SER A 322 14.30 -17.60 10.83
N PRO A 323 14.10 -17.02 9.64
CA PRO A 323 13.65 -17.72 8.44
C PRO A 323 14.74 -18.64 7.87
N HIS A 324 14.45 -19.36 6.78
CA HIS A 324 15.46 -20.07 6.02
C HIS A 324 16.49 -19.11 5.43
N ALA A 325 16.01 -18.06 4.74
CA ALA A 325 16.90 -17.07 4.12
C ALA A 325 16.33 -15.65 4.14
N ILE A 326 17.24 -14.67 4.16
CA ILE A 326 16.97 -13.25 3.88
C ILE A 326 17.91 -12.83 2.76
N LEU A 327 17.37 -12.45 1.59
CA LEU A 327 18.12 -12.10 0.39
C LEU A 327 17.88 -10.64 0.04
N VAL A 328 18.89 -9.80 0.14
CA VAL A 328 18.76 -8.37 -0.08
C VAL A 328 19.82 -7.83 -1.04
N GLY A 329 19.36 -6.96 -1.95
CA GLY A 329 20.22 -6.26 -2.90
C GLY A 329 20.22 -4.76 -2.66
N LYS A 330 21.39 -4.15 -2.52
CA LYS A 330 21.57 -2.74 -2.17
C LYS A 330 20.92 -2.41 -0.81
N PRO A 331 21.45 -2.98 0.31
CA PRO A 331 20.83 -2.87 1.62
C PRO A 331 20.79 -1.41 2.12
N ILE A 332 19.68 -1.04 2.75
CA ILE A 332 19.46 0.22 3.44
C ILE A 332 19.00 -0.13 4.85
N VAL A 333 19.73 0.35 5.87
CA VAL A 333 19.45 0.06 7.29
C VAL A 333 19.55 1.30 8.18
N ASN A 334 20.38 2.29 7.80
CA ASN A 334 20.56 3.54 8.54
C ASN A 334 19.62 4.62 7.98
N LEU A 335 18.31 4.41 8.12
CA LEU A 335 17.30 5.21 7.42
C LEU A 335 17.27 6.67 7.86
N GLY A 336 17.62 6.97 9.11
CA GLY A 336 17.78 8.34 9.61
C GLY A 336 18.91 9.07 8.91
N ASP A 337 20.08 8.43 8.76
CA ASP A 337 21.21 8.98 8.03
C ASP A 337 20.88 9.16 6.55
N VAL A 338 20.23 8.19 5.94
CA VAL A 338 19.76 8.27 4.54
C VAL A 338 18.84 9.49 4.36
N ALA A 339 17.85 9.66 5.24
CA ALA A 339 16.91 10.77 5.17
C ALA A 339 17.60 12.13 5.28
N ALA A 340 18.57 12.28 6.19
CA ALA A 340 19.31 13.51 6.39
C ALA A 340 20.30 13.78 5.24
N ASN A 341 21.06 12.77 4.80
CA ASN A 341 22.12 12.92 3.82
C ASN A 341 21.60 13.19 2.40
N LEU A 342 20.43 12.66 2.02
CA LEU A 342 19.86 12.87 0.69
C LEU A 342 19.62 14.34 0.38
N LYS A 343 19.30 15.16 1.38
CA LYS A 343 19.14 16.60 1.18
C LYS A 343 20.43 17.32 0.72
N PHE A 344 21.58 16.81 1.13
CA PHE A 344 22.88 17.42 0.79
C PHE A 344 23.52 16.78 -0.44
N LYS A 345 23.40 15.47 -0.57
CA LYS A 345 24.06 14.71 -1.62
C LYS A 345 23.22 14.57 -2.90
N ARG A 346 21.89 14.51 -2.75
CA ARG A 346 20.93 14.27 -3.83
C ARG A 346 19.65 15.07 -3.60
N PRO A 347 19.69 16.41 -3.69
CA PRO A 347 18.55 17.26 -3.35
C PRO A 347 17.31 17.02 -4.23
N ASP A 348 17.50 16.48 -5.43
CA ASP A 348 16.44 16.23 -6.40
C ASP A 348 15.85 14.81 -6.31
N GLU A 349 16.49 13.91 -5.56
CA GLU A 349 16.02 12.55 -5.35
C GLU A 349 15.42 12.38 -3.95
N PHE A 350 14.45 11.46 -3.81
CA PHE A 350 13.74 11.18 -2.57
C PHE A 350 13.31 12.46 -1.83
N GLY A 351 12.57 13.27 -2.58
CA GLY A 351 12.16 14.62 -2.15
C GLY A 351 11.42 14.68 -0.84
N THR A 352 10.81 13.59 -0.40
CA THR A 352 10.03 13.46 0.86
C THR A 352 10.79 12.75 1.97
N SER A 353 12.13 12.65 1.90
CA SER A 353 12.92 11.96 2.94
C SER A 353 12.75 12.55 4.34
N LEU A 354 12.64 13.89 4.45
CA LEU A 354 12.38 14.55 5.73
C LEU A 354 10.93 14.45 6.16
N ASP A 355 9.99 14.39 5.21
CA ASP A 355 8.57 14.10 5.49
C ASP A 355 8.42 12.71 6.11
N MET A 356 9.14 11.72 5.59
CA MET A 356 9.21 10.38 6.15
C MET A 356 9.71 10.40 7.59
N MET A 357 10.81 11.13 7.87
CA MET A 357 11.34 11.27 9.23
C MET A 357 10.31 11.93 10.15
N GLN A 358 9.67 13.02 9.70
CA GLN A 358 8.61 13.70 10.46
C GLN A 358 7.44 12.76 10.76
N LEU A 359 7.03 11.95 9.78
CA LEU A 359 5.92 11.02 9.92
C LEU A 359 6.25 9.88 10.91
N LEU A 360 7.46 9.32 10.83
CA LEU A 360 7.84 8.13 11.59
C LEU A 360 8.32 8.41 13.02
N VAL A 361 8.97 9.55 13.25
CA VAL A 361 9.56 9.90 14.57
C VAL A 361 9.16 11.27 15.08
N GLY A 362 8.32 12.02 14.35
CA GLY A 362 7.72 13.28 14.80
C GLY A 362 8.65 14.48 14.80
N GLN A 363 9.91 14.33 14.37
CA GLN A 363 10.91 15.42 14.40
C GLN A 363 11.99 15.24 13.34
N VAL A 364 12.49 16.37 12.82
CA VAL A 364 13.58 16.44 11.83
C VAL A 364 14.79 17.07 12.50
N THR A 365 15.45 16.30 13.37
CA THR A 365 16.59 16.72 14.20
C THR A 365 17.62 15.59 14.28
N SER A 366 18.80 15.86 14.85
CA SER A 366 19.78 14.80 15.13
C SER A 366 19.23 13.70 16.01
N ALA A 367 18.40 14.03 16.99
CA ALA A 367 17.72 13.03 17.80
C ALA A 367 16.71 12.20 17.00
N GLY A 368 16.06 12.80 16.00
CA GLY A 368 15.18 12.08 15.05
C GLY A 368 15.95 11.11 14.17
N ILE A 369 17.15 11.48 13.69
CA ILE A 369 18.05 10.61 12.95
C ILE A 369 18.39 9.36 13.77
N GLU A 370 18.86 9.58 15.01
CA GLU A 370 19.21 8.49 15.93
C GLU A 370 18.02 7.59 16.25
N ALA A 371 16.86 8.20 16.54
CA ALA A 371 15.63 7.45 16.83
C ALA A 371 15.19 6.57 15.65
N LEU A 372 15.30 7.07 14.41
CA LEU A 372 14.92 6.32 13.23
C LEU A 372 15.90 5.17 12.93
N ASN A 373 17.21 5.41 13.04
CA ASN A 373 18.23 4.37 12.92
C ASN A 373 18.04 3.29 14.01
N LYS A 374 17.76 3.72 15.24
CA LYS A 374 17.56 2.84 16.38
C LYS A 374 16.40 1.84 16.18
N ARG A 375 15.32 2.23 15.47
CA ARG A 375 14.19 1.31 15.19
C ARG A 375 14.65 0.03 14.48
N PHE A 376 15.56 0.14 13.53
CA PHE A 376 16.13 -1.02 12.85
C PHE A 376 17.06 -1.82 13.76
N TRP A 377 18.03 -1.15 14.37
CA TRP A 377 19.09 -1.82 15.12
C TRP A 377 18.59 -2.49 16.39
N ASP A 378 17.60 -1.90 17.10
CA ASP A 378 16.98 -2.55 18.26
C ASP A 378 16.38 -3.91 17.91
N ARG A 379 15.74 -4.02 16.73
CA ARG A 379 15.15 -5.26 16.26
C ARG A 379 16.23 -6.23 15.76
N PHE A 380 17.17 -5.74 14.99
CA PHE A 380 18.25 -6.55 14.43
C PHE A 380 19.15 -7.18 15.51
N HIS A 381 19.51 -6.43 16.56
CA HIS A 381 20.31 -6.93 17.68
C HIS A 381 19.59 -8.00 18.53
N GLN A 382 18.27 -8.00 18.55
CA GLN A 382 17.47 -9.01 19.23
C GLN A 382 17.25 -10.29 18.40
N ALA A 383 17.63 -10.26 17.13
CA ALA A 383 17.38 -11.35 16.19
C ALA A 383 18.17 -12.60 16.53
N LYS A 384 17.57 -13.76 16.30
CA LYS A 384 18.23 -15.07 16.43
C LYS A 384 18.41 -15.66 15.04
N LEU A 385 19.52 -15.32 14.38
CA LEU A 385 19.77 -15.68 12.99
C LEU A 385 20.58 -16.99 12.81
N LYS A 386 20.84 -17.72 13.87
CA LYS A 386 21.53 -19.02 13.76
C LYS A 386 20.77 -19.97 12.84
N GLY A 387 21.44 -20.40 11.77
CA GLY A 387 20.85 -21.26 10.73
C GLY A 387 19.95 -20.53 9.74
N THR A 388 19.97 -19.20 9.72
CA THR A 388 19.40 -18.37 8.65
C THR A 388 20.49 -18.01 7.65
N ILE A 389 20.23 -18.17 6.37
CA ILE A 389 21.10 -17.70 5.29
C ILE A 389 20.85 -16.21 5.09
N LEU A 390 21.85 -15.37 5.29
CA LEU A 390 21.79 -13.95 4.97
C LEU A 390 22.62 -13.67 3.72
N ALA A 391 21.97 -13.45 2.58
CA ALA A 391 22.60 -13.12 1.31
C ALA A 391 22.53 -11.62 1.05
N LEU A 392 23.68 -10.95 1.04
CA LEU A 392 23.82 -9.51 0.86
C LEU A 392 24.52 -9.22 -0.47
N ALA A 393 23.79 -8.71 -1.46
CA ALA A 393 24.37 -8.11 -2.64
C ALA A 393 24.47 -6.60 -2.41
N TYR A 394 25.69 -6.03 -2.39
CA TYR A 394 25.89 -4.62 -2.13
C TYR A 394 26.73 -3.95 -3.23
N ILE A 395 26.59 -2.64 -3.33
CA ILE A 395 27.39 -1.79 -4.20
C ILE A 395 28.48 -1.16 -3.33
N ARG A 396 29.75 -1.32 -3.71
CA ARG A 396 30.89 -0.81 -2.92
C ARG A 396 30.82 0.69 -2.67
N ASP A 397 30.43 1.44 -3.69
CA ASP A 397 30.30 2.89 -3.64
C ASP A 397 28.81 3.29 -3.66
N ASP A 398 28.01 2.65 -2.77
CA ASP A 398 26.59 2.96 -2.61
C ASP A 398 26.42 4.42 -2.19
N ASP A 399 25.48 5.08 -2.81
CA ASP A 399 25.23 6.50 -2.63
C ASP A 399 24.10 6.82 -1.65
N TYR A 400 23.39 5.79 -1.16
CA TYR A 400 22.33 5.93 -0.16
C TYR A 400 22.81 5.57 1.25
N ASP A 401 23.18 4.31 1.48
CA ASP A 401 23.64 3.82 2.78
C ASP A 401 25.00 3.11 2.64
N GLN A 402 26.07 3.92 2.61
CA GLN A 402 27.44 3.41 2.41
C GLN A 402 27.91 2.45 3.51
N LYS A 403 27.32 2.55 4.70
CA LYS A 403 27.73 1.74 5.86
C LYS A 403 26.90 0.48 6.05
N ALA A 404 25.76 0.35 5.36
CA ALA A 404 24.81 -0.74 5.60
C ALA A 404 25.48 -2.11 5.66
N TYR A 405 26.35 -2.42 4.70
CA TYR A 405 27.03 -3.71 4.65
C TYR A 405 27.96 -3.93 5.85
N SER A 406 28.83 -2.96 6.15
CA SER A 406 29.77 -3.06 7.28
C SER A 406 29.05 -3.14 8.62
N ASP A 407 28.02 -2.34 8.81
CA ASP A 407 27.26 -2.28 10.06
C ASP A 407 26.49 -3.59 10.30
N ILE A 408 25.92 -4.20 9.25
CA ILE A 408 25.28 -5.51 9.32
C ILE A 408 26.31 -6.59 9.71
N LEU A 409 27.50 -6.60 9.09
CA LEU A 409 28.55 -7.57 9.43
C LEU A 409 29.02 -7.41 10.87
N GLU A 410 29.23 -6.18 11.33
CA GLU A 410 29.63 -5.90 12.70
C GLU A 410 28.58 -6.40 13.70
N ALA A 411 27.29 -6.10 13.42
CA ALA A 411 26.19 -6.55 14.26
C ALA A 411 26.09 -8.09 14.32
N LEU A 412 26.32 -8.79 13.20
CA LEU A 412 26.34 -10.25 13.14
C LEU A 412 27.53 -10.85 13.90
N TYR A 413 28.68 -10.21 13.86
CA TYR A 413 29.87 -10.66 14.57
C TYR A 413 29.67 -10.65 16.10
N HIS A 414 28.85 -9.75 16.60
CA HIS A 414 28.54 -9.60 18.02
C HIS A 414 27.30 -10.40 18.46
N GLN A 415 26.63 -11.11 17.55
CA GLN A 415 25.54 -12.01 17.93
C GLN A 415 26.10 -13.32 18.53
N PRO A 416 25.51 -13.83 19.63
CA PRO A 416 25.95 -15.04 20.29
C PRO A 416 25.75 -16.33 19.49
#